data_5afec2626f180683687b58bbb3ee0357
#
_entry.id   5afec2626f180683687b58bbb3ee0357
#
_cell.length_a   1.000
_cell.length_b   1.000
_cell.length_c   1.000
_cell.angle_alpha   90.00
_cell.angle_beta   90.00
_cell.angle_gamma   90.00
#
_symmetry.space_group_name_H-M   'P 1'
#
loop_
_entity.id
_entity.type
_entity.pdbx_description
1 polymer ?
#
loop_
_entity_poly.entity_id
_entity_poly.type
_entity_poly.pdbx_seq_one_letter_code
_entity_poly.pdbx_strand_id
1 'polypeptide(L)'
;HYKEINFDEKQEYLNKYKKNDVIEVKIIEVKDEKIRFSKRALDRDPLDWFKENNKKVGDIITTRIHEVMKTGVKVSVDNEKKIIVSIRKADLAKSSADARPEVFSPGNALDAKITELDLSKRKIKLSVKAAQIDEEKSLVAKFGEGATKSGATLKGIFEKALGRKSTKKKDK
;
A
#
# COMPACT_ATOMS: atom_id res chain seq x y z
N HIS A 1 -4.46 -30.04 -7.34
CA HIS A 1 -3.74 -29.62 -6.14
C HIS A 1 -4.22 -28.24 -5.70
N TYR A 2 -4.36 -27.97 -4.38
CA TYR A 2 -4.90 -26.70 -3.88
C TYR A 2 -4.15 -25.46 -4.40
N LYS A 3 -2.86 -25.54 -4.63
CA LYS A 3 -2.02 -24.48 -5.22
C LYS A 3 -2.42 -24.08 -6.64
N GLU A 4 -3.09 -24.98 -7.35
CA GLU A 4 -3.54 -24.77 -8.72
C GLU A 4 -4.99 -24.24 -8.79
N ILE A 5 -5.64 -24.02 -7.64
CA ILE A 5 -7.01 -23.52 -7.58
C ILE A 5 -7.05 -22.01 -7.57
N ASN A 6 -6.19 -21.37 -6.76
CA ASN A 6 -6.18 -19.92 -6.62
C ASN A 6 -4.74 -19.40 -6.40
N PHE A 7 -4.53 -18.11 -6.68
CA PHE A 7 -3.23 -17.43 -6.53
C PHE A 7 -2.78 -17.30 -5.06
N ASP A 8 -3.70 -17.29 -4.11
CA ASP A 8 -3.38 -17.21 -2.67
C ASP A 8 -2.82 -18.51 -2.07
N GLU A 9 -2.85 -19.61 -2.84
CA GLU A 9 -2.35 -20.93 -2.45
C GLU A 9 -2.88 -21.45 -1.09
N LYS A 10 -4.10 -21.01 -0.68
CA LYS A 10 -4.72 -21.44 0.58
C LYS A 10 -5.52 -22.72 0.40
N GLN A 11 -5.32 -23.66 1.32
CA GLN A 11 -6.03 -24.93 1.33
C GLN A 11 -7.54 -24.78 1.55
N GLU A 12 -7.97 -23.66 2.19
CA GLU A 12 -9.38 -23.33 2.44
C GLU A 12 -10.23 -23.27 1.16
N TYR A 13 -9.61 -22.98 0.01
CA TYR A 13 -10.32 -22.97 -1.28
C TYR A 13 -10.81 -24.34 -1.72
N LEU A 14 -10.24 -25.44 -1.21
CA LEU A 14 -10.76 -26.79 -1.45
C LEU A 14 -12.14 -26.97 -0.84
N ASN A 15 -12.40 -26.36 0.31
CA ASN A 15 -13.67 -26.50 1.03
C ASN A 15 -14.86 -25.87 0.29
N LYS A 16 -14.59 -25.04 -0.74
CA LYS A 16 -15.63 -24.43 -1.59
C LYS A 16 -16.19 -25.42 -2.62
N TYR A 17 -15.46 -26.49 -2.90
CA TYR A 17 -15.82 -27.48 -3.91
C TYR A 17 -16.26 -28.79 -3.25
N LYS A 18 -17.36 -29.33 -3.74
CA LYS A 18 -17.89 -30.62 -3.32
C LYS A 18 -17.54 -31.70 -4.35
N LYS A 19 -17.59 -32.95 -3.92
CA LYS A 19 -17.45 -34.08 -4.83
C LYS A 19 -18.53 -34.00 -5.92
N ASN A 20 -18.14 -34.16 -7.19
CA ASN A 20 -18.96 -34.07 -8.41
C ASN A 20 -19.29 -32.62 -8.88
N ASP A 21 -18.69 -31.57 -8.29
CA ASP A 21 -18.78 -30.24 -8.88
C ASP A 21 -18.02 -30.19 -10.21
N VAL A 22 -18.62 -29.54 -11.20
CA VAL A 22 -17.99 -29.31 -12.50
C VAL A 22 -17.13 -28.04 -12.40
N ILE A 23 -15.84 -28.17 -12.71
CA ILE A 23 -14.86 -27.08 -12.64
C ILE A 23 -14.16 -26.96 -13.98
N GLU A 24 -14.11 -25.75 -14.52
CA GLU A 24 -13.27 -25.44 -15.68
C GLU A 24 -11.82 -25.34 -15.26
N VAL A 25 -10.95 -26.02 -15.99
CA VAL A 25 -9.51 -26.08 -15.72
C VAL A 25 -8.70 -26.08 -17.02
N LYS A 26 -7.51 -25.49 -16.97
CA LYS A 26 -6.54 -25.55 -18.08
C LYS A 26 -5.55 -26.69 -17.85
N ILE A 27 -5.25 -27.45 -18.90
CA ILE A 27 -4.19 -28.45 -18.87
C ILE A 27 -2.85 -27.72 -18.91
N ILE A 28 -1.99 -27.94 -17.89
CA ILE A 28 -0.67 -27.32 -17.79
C ILE A 28 0.42 -28.26 -18.27
N GLU A 29 0.27 -29.53 -17.99
CA GLU A 29 1.30 -30.53 -18.28
C GLU A 29 0.65 -31.88 -18.58
N VAL A 30 1.17 -32.53 -19.60
CA VAL A 30 0.84 -33.93 -19.95
C VAL A 30 2.17 -34.68 -20.02
N LYS A 31 2.40 -35.58 -19.07
CA LYS A 31 3.57 -36.46 -19.03
C LYS A 31 3.11 -37.89 -18.83
N ASP A 32 3.50 -38.76 -19.74
CA ASP A 32 3.15 -40.16 -19.73
C ASP A 32 1.65 -40.38 -19.49
N GLU A 33 1.26 -40.93 -18.36
CA GLU A 33 -0.14 -41.15 -17.98
C GLU A 33 -0.70 -40.08 -17.00
N LYS A 34 0.10 -39.03 -16.67
CA LYS A 34 -0.29 -38.01 -15.69
C LYS A 34 -0.61 -36.71 -16.36
N ILE A 35 -1.83 -36.21 -16.13
CA ILE A 35 -2.29 -34.92 -16.60
C ILE A 35 -2.40 -33.98 -15.40
N ARG A 36 -1.78 -32.78 -15.49
CA ARG A 36 -1.89 -31.73 -14.49
C ARG A 36 -2.84 -30.65 -14.96
N PHE A 37 -3.74 -30.28 -14.10
CA PHE A 37 -4.75 -29.26 -14.33
C PHE A 37 -4.51 -28.06 -13.42
N SER A 38 -4.83 -26.85 -13.91
CA SER A 38 -4.81 -25.63 -13.13
C SER A 38 -6.04 -24.78 -13.44
N LYS A 39 -6.80 -24.44 -12.41
CA LYS A 39 -7.84 -23.43 -12.50
C LYS A 39 -7.22 -22.02 -12.51
N ARG A 40 -6.17 -21.83 -11.73
CA ARG A 40 -5.42 -20.57 -11.67
C ARG A 40 -4.90 -20.11 -13.04
N ALA A 41 -4.57 -21.04 -13.93
CA ALA A 41 -4.09 -20.73 -15.26
C ALA A 41 -5.17 -20.25 -16.24
N LEU A 42 -6.46 -20.32 -15.87
CA LEU A 42 -7.57 -19.71 -16.60
C LEU A 42 -7.78 -18.24 -16.19
N ASP A 43 -7.55 -17.95 -14.93
CA ASP A 43 -7.76 -16.60 -14.38
C ASP A 43 -6.54 -15.72 -14.69
N ARG A 44 -6.77 -14.43 -14.95
CA ARG A 44 -5.68 -13.45 -15.02
C ARG A 44 -4.98 -13.37 -13.68
N ASP A 45 -3.65 -13.28 -13.70
CA ASP A 45 -2.90 -13.04 -12.48
C ASP A 45 -3.23 -11.63 -11.95
N PRO A 46 -3.78 -11.50 -10.76
CA PRO A 46 -4.07 -10.18 -10.18
C PRO A 46 -2.84 -9.26 -10.17
N LEU A 47 -1.64 -9.82 -10.02
CA LEU A 47 -0.40 -9.04 -9.99
C LEU A 47 -0.01 -8.41 -11.33
N ASP A 48 -0.59 -8.86 -12.45
CA ASP A 48 -0.38 -8.22 -13.74
C ASP A 48 -0.93 -6.78 -13.77
N TRP A 49 -1.83 -6.44 -12.85
CA TRP A 49 -2.29 -5.06 -12.64
C TRP A 49 -1.12 -4.07 -12.47
N PHE A 50 -0.06 -4.47 -11.76
CA PHE A 50 1.12 -3.60 -11.58
C PHE A 50 1.88 -3.39 -12.88
N LYS A 51 1.95 -4.40 -13.76
CA LYS A 51 2.57 -4.31 -15.08
C LYS A 51 1.72 -3.46 -16.03
N GLU A 52 0.42 -3.72 -16.08
CA GLU A 52 -0.54 -3.01 -16.92
C GLU A 52 -0.59 -1.51 -16.59
N ASN A 53 -0.49 -1.15 -15.33
CA ASN A 53 -0.47 0.23 -14.86
C ASN A 53 0.94 0.82 -14.75
N ASN A 54 1.97 0.13 -15.26
CA ASN A 54 3.38 0.55 -15.23
C ASN A 54 3.87 0.97 -13.84
N LYS A 55 3.36 0.33 -12.78
CA LYS A 55 3.72 0.64 -11.40
C LYS A 55 5.07 0.03 -11.03
N LYS A 56 5.93 0.85 -10.44
CA LYS A 56 7.30 0.50 -10.03
C LYS A 56 7.51 0.76 -8.55
N VAL A 57 8.61 0.22 -8.03
CA VAL A 57 9.08 0.58 -6.68
C VAL A 57 9.36 2.08 -6.65
N GLY A 58 8.81 2.76 -5.65
CA GLY A 58 8.87 4.20 -5.51
C GLY A 58 7.59 4.94 -5.86
N ASP A 59 6.68 4.34 -6.62
CA ASP A 59 5.41 4.95 -6.99
C ASP A 59 4.43 4.99 -5.81
N ILE A 60 3.63 6.04 -5.77
CA ILE A 60 2.52 6.16 -4.83
C ILE A 60 1.26 5.64 -5.52
N ILE A 61 0.51 4.82 -4.80
CA ILE A 61 -0.77 4.26 -5.25
C ILE A 61 -1.84 4.52 -4.20
N THR A 62 -3.03 4.86 -4.66
CA THR A 62 -4.20 4.95 -3.79
C THR A 62 -4.80 3.57 -3.61
N THR A 63 -4.89 3.15 -2.37
CA THR A 63 -5.44 1.86 -1.96
C THR A 63 -6.70 2.04 -1.13
N ARG A 64 -7.49 0.99 -0.94
CA ARG A 64 -8.64 1.01 -0.05
C ARG A 64 -8.44 0.06 1.12
N ILE A 65 -8.76 0.50 2.32
CA ILE A 65 -8.67 -0.32 3.52
C ILE A 65 -9.73 -1.41 3.46
N HIS A 66 -9.28 -2.66 3.46
CA HIS A 66 -10.14 -3.83 3.45
C HIS A 66 -10.46 -4.30 4.87
N GLU A 67 -9.45 -4.39 5.71
CA GLU A 67 -9.56 -4.89 7.08
C GLU A 67 -8.53 -4.22 7.99
N VAL A 68 -8.93 -3.91 9.21
CA VAL A 68 -8.05 -3.36 10.24
C VAL A 68 -7.70 -4.44 11.25
N MET A 69 -6.41 -4.64 11.51
CA MET A 69 -5.89 -5.61 12.46
C MET A 69 -5.02 -4.94 13.52
N LYS A 70 -4.81 -5.59 14.65
CA LYS A 70 -3.92 -5.07 15.72
C LYS A 70 -2.48 -4.85 15.27
N THR A 71 -2.01 -5.59 14.27
CA THR A 71 -0.64 -5.54 13.73
C THR A 71 -0.47 -4.56 12.56
N GLY A 72 -1.58 -4.04 12.01
CA GLY A 72 -1.58 -3.16 10.85
C GLY A 72 -2.91 -3.17 10.12
N VAL A 73 -2.91 -2.80 8.86
CA VAL A 73 -4.10 -2.79 8.00
C VAL A 73 -3.88 -3.63 6.75
N LYS A 74 -4.93 -4.30 6.29
CA LYS A 74 -4.97 -4.91 4.97
C LYS A 74 -5.62 -3.92 4.01
N VAL A 75 -4.96 -3.67 2.90
CA VAL A 75 -5.46 -2.76 1.86
C VAL A 75 -5.65 -3.51 0.55
N SER A 76 -6.65 -3.10 -0.20
CA SER A 76 -6.88 -3.55 -1.57
C SER A 76 -6.27 -2.53 -2.53
N VAL A 77 -5.47 -3.00 -3.46
CA VAL A 77 -4.82 -2.16 -4.48
C VAL A 77 -5.76 -1.90 -5.65
N ASP A 78 -6.61 -2.86 -5.96
CA ASP A 78 -7.57 -2.80 -7.06
C ASP A 78 -9.01 -2.67 -6.57
N ASN A 79 -9.89 -2.20 -7.46
CA ASN A 79 -11.33 -2.07 -7.15
C ASN A 79 -12.02 -3.43 -6.98
N GLU A 80 -11.49 -4.49 -7.58
CA GLU A 80 -12.05 -5.83 -7.52
C GLU A 80 -11.63 -6.60 -6.25
N LYS A 81 -10.81 -6.00 -5.39
CA LYS A 81 -10.29 -6.59 -4.13
C LYS A 81 -9.52 -7.90 -4.32
N LYS A 82 -8.97 -8.12 -5.51
CA LYS A 82 -8.17 -9.32 -5.81
C LYS A 82 -6.76 -9.25 -5.27
N ILE A 83 -6.20 -8.02 -5.14
CA ILE A 83 -4.86 -7.79 -4.61
C ILE A 83 -4.97 -7.21 -3.21
N ILE A 84 -4.75 -8.03 -2.20
CA ILE A 84 -4.76 -7.60 -0.80
C ILE A 84 -3.33 -7.62 -0.28
N VAL A 85 -2.87 -6.46 0.21
CA VAL A 85 -1.53 -6.28 0.78
C VAL A 85 -1.67 -5.85 2.23
N SER A 86 -0.83 -6.42 3.10
CA SER A 86 -0.78 -6.04 4.51
C SER A 86 0.28 -4.96 4.73
N ILE A 87 -0.12 -3.84 5.33
CA ILE A 87 0.76 -2.76 5.77
C ILE A 87 0.93 -2.89 7.28
N ARG A 88 2.18 -3.00 7.74
CA ARG A 88 2.49 -3.13 9.17
C ARG A 88 2.28 -1.81 9.90
N LYS A 89 2.00 -1.87 11.19
CA LYS A 89 1.85 -0.69 12.05
C LYS A 89 3.03 0.31 11.91
N ALA A 90 4.26 -0.16 11.81
CA ALA A 90 5.45 0.67 11.65
C ALA A 90 5.50 1.46 10.32
N ASP A 91 4.76 0.99 9.31
CA ASP A 91 4.71 1.57 7.96
C ASP A 91 3.42 2.41 7.72
N LEU A 92 2.52 2.51 8.72
CA LEU A 92 1.24 3.21 8.59
C LEU A 92 1.35 4.72 8.72
N ALA A 93 2.25 5.22 9.54
CA ALA A 93 2.46 6.66 9.69
C ALA A 93 3.86 6.97 10.19
N LYS A 94 4.28 8.24 10.03
CA LYS A 94 5.56 8.77 10.52
C LYS A 94 5.57 8.85 12.05
N SER A 95 4.47 9.29 12.64
CA SER A 95 4.29 9.37 14.09
C SER A 95 3.74 8.05 14.64
N SER A 96 4.27 7.60 15.77
CA SER A 96 3.76 6.41 16.49
C SER A 96 2.32 6.61 16.98
N ALA A 97 1.90 7.84 17.24
CA ALA A 97 0.54 8.17 17.64
C ALA A 97 -0.46 7.97 16.51
N ASP A 98 -0.08 8.35 15.29
CA ASP A 98 -0.94 8.24 14.09
C ASP A 98 -0.86 6.84 13.46
N ALA A 99 0.17 6.07 13.80
CA ALA A 99 0.35 4.69 13.34
C ALA A 99 -0.58 3.68 14.03
N ARG A 100 -1.60 4.15 14.78
CA ARG A 100 -2.58 3.27 15.42
C ARG A 100 -3.56 2.74 14.40
N PRO A 101 -3.71 1.41 14.26
CA PRO A 101 -4.67 0.85 13.31
C PRO A 101 -6.12 1.29 13.56
N GLU A 102 -6.45 1.62 14.80
CA GLU A 102 -7.79 2.05 15.25
C GLU A 102 -8.26 3.38 14.62
N VAL A 103 -7.31 4.20 14.15
CA VAL A 103 -7.61 5.46 13.47
C VAL A 103 -8.13 5.22 12.04
N PHE A 104 -7.85 4.03 11.50
CA PHE A 104 -8.21 3.66 10.15
C PHE A 104 -9.54 2.92 10.11
N SER A 105 -10.42 3.29 9.17
CA SER A 105 -11.70 2.64 8.98
C SER A 105 -11.74 1.84 7.67
N PRO A 106 -12.33 0.63 7.68
CA PRO A 106 -12.53 -0.13 6.45
C PRO A 106 -13.29 0.69 5.40
N GLY A 107 -12.85 0.59 4.14
CA GLY A 107 -13.45 1.32 3.02
C GLY A 107 -12.79 2.67 2.71
N ASN A 108 -12.04 3.26 3.64
CA ASN A 108 -11.33 4.51 3.39
C ASN A 108 -10.21 4.34 2.36
N ALA A 109 -9.98 5.38 1.57
CA ALA A 109 -8.82 5.48 0.70
C ALA A 109 -7.54 5.75 1.51
N LEU A 110 -6.44 5.17 1.10
CA LEU A 110 -5.15 5.31 1.75
C LEU A 110 -4.04 5.32 0.69
N ASP A 111 -3.29 6.42 0.63
CA ASP A 111 -2.17 6.54 -0.28
C ASP A 111 -0.92 5.88 0.34
N ALA A 112 -0.33 5.00 -0.42
CA ALA A 112 0.84 4.24 0.02
C ALA A 112 1.88 4.16 -1.10
N LYS A 113 3.15 4.26 -0.72
CA LYS A 113 4.29 4.10 -1.62
C LYS A 113 4.68 2.65 -1.72
N ILE A 114 4.96 2.19 -2.93
CA ILE A 114 5.50 0.86 -3.20
C ILE A 114 6.97 0.85 -2.77
N THR A 115 7.30 0.10 -1.71
CA THR A 115 8.67 -0.03 -1.20
C THR A 115 9.36 -1.29 -1.72
N GLU A 116 8.62 -2.34 -2.00
CA GLU A 116 9.12 -3.59 -2.57
C GLU A 116 8.07 -4.17 -3.52
N LEU A 117 8.49 -4.54 -4.72
CA LEU A 117 7.63 -5.16 -5.72
C LEU A 117 8.40 -6.29 -6.41
N ASP A 118 8.18 -7.52 -5.97
CA ASP A 118 8.71 -8.73 -6.59
C ASP A 118 7.54 -9.58 -7.07
N LEU A 119 7.24 -9.47 -8.35
CA LEU A 119 6.14 -10.20 -8.97
C LEU A 119 6.41 -11.70 -9.05
N SER A 120 7.70 -12.09 -9.18
CA SER A 120 8.11 -13.49 -9.26
C SER A 120 7.90 -14.21 -7.93
N LYS A 121 8.23 -13.56 -6.84
CA LYS A 121 8.05 -14.07 -5.47
C LYS A 121 6.70 -13.70 -4.88
N ARG A 122 5.85 -13.01 -5.65
CA ARG A 122 4.55 -12.49 -5.21
C ARG A 122 4.64 -11.66 -3.92
N LYS A 123 5.72 -10.87 -3.80
CA LYS A 123 6.01 -10.07 -2.61
C LYS A 123 5.84 -8.59 -2.90
N ILE A 124 4.89 -8.00 -2.22
CA ILE A 124 4.58 -6.58 -2.33
C ILE A 124 4.62 -5.98 -0.93
N LYS A 125 5.35 -4.87 -0.79
CA LYS A 125 5.32 -4.06 0.43
C LYS A 125 4.92 -2.64 0.09
N LEU A 126 4.00 -2.12 0.88
CA LEU A 126 3.51 -0.77 0.82
C LEU A 126 3.83 -0.05 2.13
N SER A 127 4.09 1.26 2.04
CA SER A 127 4.36 2.10 3.21
C SER A 127 3.68 3.45 3.04
N VAL A 128 2.76 3.77 3.94
CA VAL A 128 2.12 5.08 4.04
C VAL A 128 3.12 6.11 4.56
N LYS A 129 3.92 5.71 5.55
CA LYS A 129 5.02 6.54 6.08
C LYS A 129 5.97 7.04 4.99
N ALA A 130 6.35 6.16 4.04
CA ALA A 130 7.23 6.54 2.94
C ALA A 130 6.55 7.51 1.97
N ALA A 131 5.24 7.37 1.73
CA ALA A 131 4.46 8.30 0.93
C ALA A 131 4.41 9.69 1.59
N GLN A 132 4.11 9.77 2.87
CA GLN A 132 4.09 11.03 3.64
C GLN A 132 5.43 11.75 3.64
N ILE A 133 6.54 11.01 3.81
CA ILE A 133 7.90 11.59 3.77
C ILE A 133 8.21 12.19 2.39
N ASP A 134 7.83 11.51 1.32
CA ASP A 134 8.07 12.02 -0.04
C ASP A 134 7.20 13.21 -0.35
N GLU A 135 5.95 13.23 0.09
CA GLU A 135 5.06 14.37 -0.04
C GLU A 135 5.62 15.59 0.70
N GLU A 136 6.03 15.43 1.95
CA GLU A 136 6.69 16.51 2.72
C GLU A 136 7.94 17.04 1.98
N LYS A 137 8.81 16.15 1.47
CA LYS A 137 10.01 16.56 0.72
C LYS A 137 9.64 17.34 -0.54
N SER A 138 8.62 16.91 -1.27
CA SER A 138 8.16 17.59 -2.47
C SER A 138 7.58 18.98 -2.16
N LEU A 139 6.86 19.12 -1.06
CA LEU A 139 6.33 20.38 -0.58
C LEU A 139 7.47 21.32 -0.15
N VAL A 140 8.44 20.83 0.63
CA VAL A 140 9.62 21.61 1.02
C VAL A 140 10.43 22.06 -0.19
N ALA A 141 10.61 21.19 -1.21
CA ALA A 141 11.30 21.57 -2.44
C ALA A 141 10.56 22.65 -3.22
N LYS A 142 9.22 22.55 -3.32
CA LYS A 142 8.40 23.54 -4.05
C LYS A 142 8.28 24.88 -3.32
N PHE A 143 8.15 24.85 -2.01
CA PHE A 143 7.94 26.07 -1.20
C PHE A 143 9.23 26.58 -0.56
N GLY A 144 10.25 25.73 -0.35
CA GLY A 144 11.56 26.07 0.18
C GLY A 144 12.38 26.97 -0.76
N GLU A 145 12.31 26.78 -2.07
CA GLU A 145 12.97 27.64 -3.05
C GLU A 145 12.35 29.05 -3.12
N GLY A 146 11.06 29.19 -2.81
CA GLY A 146 10.40 30.49 -2.69
C GLY A 146 10.82 31.30 -1.46
N ALA A 147 11.17 30.63 -0.37
CA ALA A 147 11.57 31.28 0.88
C ALA A 147 13.00 31.85 0.82
N THR A 148 13.90 31.25 0.05
CA THR A 148 15.28 31.75 -0.12
C THR A 148 15.37 33.02 -0.97
N LYS A 149 14.43 33.26 -1.88
CA LYS A 149 14.41 34.48 -2.69
C LYS A 149 13.85 35.72 -1.95
N SER A 150 13.12 35.51 -0.86
CA SER A 150 12.46 36.63 -0.11
C SER A 150 13.11 36.94 1.24
N GLY A 151 14.21 36.28 1.62
CA GLY A 151 14.91 36.57 2.87
C GLY A 151 14.11 36.33 4.17
N ALA A 152 12.89 35.82 4.07
CA ALA A 152 12.07 35.46 5.21
C ALA A 152 12.26 34.00 5.58
N THR A 153 12.92 33.75 6.71
CA THR A 153 13.01 32.40 7.26
C THR A 153 11.64 31.92 7.72
N LEU A 154 11.35 30.62 7.56
CA LEU A 154 10.10 29.97 8.01
C LEU A 154 9.78 30.34 9.48
N LYS A 155 10.80 30.52 10.31
CA LYS A 155 10.71 30.98 11.69
C LYS A 155 10.08 32.40 11.79
N GLY A 156 10.45 33.33 10.92
CA GLY A 156 9.90 34.68 10.90
C GLY A 156 8.43 34.76 10.47
N ILE A 157 8.04 33.85 9.53
CA ILE A 157 6.63 33.77 9.11
C ILE A 157 5.77 33.16 10.22
N PHE A 158 6.27 32.18 10.92
CA PHE A 158 5.57 31.50 12.02
C PHE A 158 5.44 32.43 13.25
N GLU A 159 6.47 33.20 13.58
CA GLU A 159 6.43 34.21 14.66
C GLU A 159 5.44 35.32 14.33
N LYS A 160 5.34 35.73 13.07
CA LYS A 160 4.40 36.75 12.62
C LYS A 160 2.95 36.26 12.63
N ALA A 161 2.72 34.98 12.28
CA ALA A 161 1.40 34.36 12.31
C ALA A 161 0.88 34.11 13.75
N LEU A 162 1.77 33.83 14.70
CA LEU A 162 1.43 33.55 16.10
C LEU A 162 1.30 34.79 16.96
N GLY A 163 1.51 36.02 16.44
CA GLY A 163 1.22 37.27 17.13
C GLY A 163 2.00 37.51 18.43
N ARG A 164 3.13 36.83 18.65
CA ARG A 164 3.95 37.05 19.85
C ARG A 164 4.76 38.32 19.71
N LYS A 165 4.21 39.39 20.25
CA LYS A 165 4.96 40.61 20.58
C LYS A 165 6.01 40.26 21.64
N SER A 166 7.27 40.27 21.25
CA SER A 166 8.40 40.24 22.16
C SER A 166 8.39 41.54 22.98
N THR A 167 7.94 41.51 24.22
CA THR A 167 8.14 42.58 25.17
C THR A 167 9.61 42.59 25.57
N LYS A 168 10.36 43.54 25.00
CA LYS A 168 11.69 43.89 25.50
C LYS A 168 11.53 44.48 26.90
N LYS A 169 11.92 43.72 27.92
CA LYS A 169 12.16 44.25 29.26
C LYS A 169 13.49 45.04 29.23
N LYS A 170 13.39 46.34 29.34
CA LYS A 170 14.52 47.20 29.68
C LYS A 170 14.69 47.07 31.19
N ASP A 171 15.81 46.55 31.62
CA ASP A 171 16.29 46.73 32.98
C ASP A 171 17.29 47.91 32.98
N LYS A 172 17.03 48.76 33.97
CA LYS A 172 17.79 49.95 34.31
C LYS A 172 18.86 49.55 35.34
#